data_e3e832cf46200d1e5b8c3fd629f3ebba
#
_entry.id   e3e832cf46200d1e5b8c3fd629f3ebba
#
_cell.length_a   1.000
_cell.length_b   1.000
_cell.length_c   1.000
_cell.angle_alpha   90.00
_cell.angle_beta   90.00
_cell.angle_gamma   90.00
#
_symmetry.space_group_name_H-M   'P 1'
#
loop_
_entity.id
_entity.type
_entity.pdbx_description
1 polymer ?
#
loop_
_entity_poly.entity_id
_entity_poly.type
_entity_poly.pdbx_seq_one_letter_code
_entity_poly.pdbx_strand_id
1 'polypeptide(L)'
;SGAGYNATKFGVVGFTQAAMLDLRKYDIKVSTIMPGSVATHFAGNEPDAKDAWKIQPEDIGELVLDLLKMHPRTLPSKIEVRPSRPDKK
;
A
#
# COMPACT_ATOMS: atom_id res chain seq x y z
N SER A 1 18.40 7.93 -7.28
CA SER A 1 18.73 6.53 -7.40
C SER A 1 17.91 5.69 -6.41
N GLY A 2 18.02 4.36 -6.53
CA GLY A 2 17.29 3.44 -5.68
C GLY A 2 17.61 3.56 -4.19
N ALA A 3 18.84 3.91 -3.84
CA ALA A 3 19.25 4.00 -2.44
C ALA A 3 18.51 5.12 -1.70
N GLY A 4 18.42 6.30 -2.32
CA GLY A 4 17.69 7.42 -1.73
C GLY A 4 16.19 7.14 -1.60
N TYR A 5 15.60 6.54 -2.61
CA TYR A 5 14.20 6.15 -2.58
C TYR A 5 13.93 5.15 -1.45
N ASN A 6 14.79 4.13 -1.32
CA ASN A 6 14.62 3.11 -0.30
C ASN A 6 14.72 3.69 1.12
N ALA A 7 15.66 4.60 1.35
CA ALA A 7 15.81 5.23 2.66
C ALA A 7 14.57 6.03 3.03
N THR A 8 14.02 6.79 2.08
CA THR A 8 12.79 7.55 2.31
C THR A 8 11.62 6.63 2.60
N LYS A 9 11.49 5.54 1.85
CA LYS A 9 10.41 4.58 2.04
C LYS A 9 10.47 3.93 3.42
N PHE A 10 11.65 3.51 3.87
CA PHE A 10 11.80 2.94 5.21
C PHE A 10 11.48 3.97 6.30
N GLY A 11 11.86 5.22 6.09
CA GLY A 11 11.54 6.28 7.03
C GLY A 11 10.03 6.49 7.19
N VAL A 12 9.29 6.50 6.08
CA VAL A 12 7.84 6.67 6.11
C VAL A 12 7.18 5.47 6.82
N VAL A 13 7.59 4.26 6.50
CA VAL A 13 7.03 3.07 7.14
C VAL A 13 7.31 3.07 8.63
N GLY A 14 8.54 3.39 9.04
CA GLY A 14 8.91 3.45 10.44
C GLY A 14 8.11 4.49 11.22
N PHE A 15 7.94 5.68 10.64
CA PHE A 15 7.13 6.73 11.26
C PHE A 15 5.68 6.28 11.41
N THR A 16 5.10 5.68 10.38
CA THR A 16 3.70 5.25 10.41
C THR A 16 3.49 4.16 11.46
N GLN A 17 4.42 3.22 11.58
CA GLN A 17 4.30 2.16 12.59
C GLN A 17 4.43 2.72 14.01
N ALA A 18 5.31 3.69 14.22
CA ALA A 18 5.41 4.35 15.51
C ALA A 18 4.12 5.09 15.87
N ALA A 19 3.55 5.81 14.91
CA ALA A 19 2.29 6.50 15.11
C ALA A 19 1.17 5.50 15.44
N MET A 20 1.13 4.36 14.79
CA MET A 20 0.13 3.31 15.06
C MET A 20 0.21 2.84 16.51
N LEU A 21 1.42 2.59 17.01
CA LEU A 21 1.62 2.14 18.38
C LEU A 21 1.17 3.19 19.40
N ASP A 22 1.41 4.47 19.11
CA ASP A 22 1.03 5.53 20.03
C ASP A 22 -0.48 5.80 20.02
N LEU A 23 -1.14 5.68 18.86
CA LEU A 23 -2.52 6.09 18.70
C LEU A 23 -3.54 4.99 18.99
N ARG A 24 -3.15 3.72 18.90
CA ARG A 24 -4.11 2.62 19.08
C ARG A 24 -4.72 2.58 20.48
N LYS A 25 -4.03 3.09 21.48
CA LYS A 25 -4.57 3.16 22.84
C LYS A 25 -5.72 4.16 22.98
N TYR A 26 -5.93 5.00 21.99
CA TYR A 26 -7.04 5.95 21.92
C TYR A 26 -8.11 5.48 20.94
N ASP A 27 -8.08 4.22 20.54
CA ASP A 27 -8.98 3.64 19.52
C ASP A 27 -8.81 4.27 18.14
N ILE A 28 -7.64 4.86 17.88
CA ILE A 28 -7.32 5.36 16.55
C ILE A 28 -6.50 4.30 15.83
N LYS A 29 -7.00 3.86 14.69
CA LYS A 29 -6.35 2.83 13.89
C LYS A 29 -5.57 3.46 12.76
N VAL A 30 -4.30 3.08 12.67
CA VAL A 30 -3.41 3.53 11.60
C VAL A 30 -2.95 2.31 10.85
N SER A 31 -3.21 2.27 9.56
CA SER A 31 -2.80 1.18 8.69
C SER A 31 -1.87 1.71 7.61
N THR A 32 -0.81 0.98 7.33
CA THR A 32 0.11 1.31 6.25
C THR A 32 -0.08 0.30 5.12
N ILE A 33 -0.41 0.79 3.94
CA ILE A 33 -0.52 -0.05 2.76
C ILE A 33 0.70 0.21 1.90
N MET A 34 1.41 -0.86 1.57
CA MET A 34 2.62 -0.79 0.75
C MET A 34 2.39 -1.55 -0.54
N PRO A 35 1.86 -0.89 -1.57
CA PRO A 35 1.66 -1.55 -2.85
C PRO A 35 2.97 -1.67 -3.61
N GLY A 36 3.11 -2.74 -4.35
CA GLY A 36 4.18 -2.91 -5.31
C GLY A 36 3.87 -2.14 -6.59
N SER A 37 4.11 -2.75 -7.74
CA SER A 37 3.85 -2.09 -9.03
C SER A 37 2.36 -1.85 -9.23
N VAL A 38 1.96 -0.59 -9.35
CA VAL A 38 0.57 -0.18 -9.58
C VAL A 38 0.48 0.52 -10.93
N ALA A 39 -0.52 0.15 -11.72
CA ALA A 39 -0.79 0.82 -12.99
C ALA A 39 -1.41 2.17 -12.71
N THR A 40 -0.76 3.24 -13.16
CA THR A 40 -1.23 4.60 -12.90
C THR A 40 -1.14 5.45 -14.16
N HIS A 41 -1.79 6.59 -14.13
CA HIS A 41 -1.73 7.60 -15.22
C HIS A 41 -0.56 8.54 -15.02
N PHE A 42 0.60 8.00 -14.73
CA PHE A 42 1.78 8.79 -14.42
C PHE A 42 2.24 9.57 -15.67
N ALA A 43 2.61 10.84 -15.48
CA ALA A 43 3.12 11.72 -16.54
C ALA A 43 2.15 11.88 -17.71
N GLY A 44 0.85 11.79 -17.48
CA GLY A 44 -0.16 11.95 -18.52
C GLY A 44 -0.36 10.74 -19.40
N ASN A 45 0.38 9.66 -19.15
CA ASN A 45 0.22 8.41 -19.91
C ASN A 45 -0.83 7.53 -19.26
N GLU A 46 -1.63 6.88 -20.08
CA GLU A 46 -2.59 5.91 -19.60
C GLU A 46 -1.97 4.52 -19.52
N PRO A 47 -2.33 3.71 -18.51
CA PRO A 47 -1.92 2.31 -18.49
C PRO A 47 -2.44 1.59 -19.73
N ASP A 48 -1.62 0.71 -20.29
CA ASP A 48 -2.00 -0.08 -21.45
C ASP A 48 -1.98 -1.57 -21.13
N ALA A 49 -2.09 -2.42 -22.14
CA ALA A 49 -2.11 -3.85 -21.96
C ALA A 49 -0.85 -4.40 -21.29
N LYS A 50 0.28 -3.71 -21.39
CA LYS A 50 1.52 -4.12 -20.74
C LYS A 50 1.43 -4.01 -19.23
N ASP A 51 0.50 -3.22 -18.72
CA ASP A 51 0.33 -2.98 -17.28
C ASP A 51 -0.72 -3.89 -16.66
N ALA A 52 -1.28 -4.83 -17.44
CA ALA A 52 -2.35 -5.69 -16.93
C ALA A 52 -1.91 -6.59 -15.78
N TRP A 53 -0.62 -6.91 -15.67
CA TRP A 53 -0.09 -7.73 -14.58
C TRP A 53 0.07 -6.97 -13.28
N LYS A 54 0.09 -5.64 -13.34
CA LYS A 54 0.27 -4.79 -12.18
C LYS A 54 -0.99 -4.72 -11.34
N ILE A 55 -0.82 -4.32 -10.08
CA ILE A 55 -1.96 -4.00 -9.23
C ILE A 55 -2.70 -2.83 -9.88
N GLN A 56 -4.01 -2.92 -9.96
CA GLN A 56 -4.83 -1.84 -10.49
C GLN A 56 -5.29 -0.93 -9.35
N PRO A 57 -5.53 0.36 -9.61
CA PRO A 57 -6.02 1.26 -8.56
C PRO A 57 -7.29 0.75 -7.88
N GLU A 58 -8.17 0.08 -8.65
CA GLU A 58 -9.40 -0.50 -8.11
C GLU A 58 -9.12 -1.56 -7.06
N ASP A 59 -8.02 -2.30 -7.20
CA ASP A 59 -7.62 -3.33 -6.25
C ASP A 59 -7.27 -2.72 -4.89
N ILE A 60 -6.60 -1.59 -4.90
CA ILE A 60 -6.28 -0.87 -3.67
C ILE A 60 -7.54 -0.30 -3.03
N GLY A 61 -8.45 0.25 -3.84
CA GLY A 61 -9.73 0.74 -3.34
C GLY A 61 -10.55 -0.37 -2.68
N GLU A 62 -10.57 -1.56 -3.28
CA GLU A 62 -11.26 -2.71 -2.72
C GLU A 62 -10.64 -3.14 -1.40
N LEU A 63 -9.32 -3.14 -1.31
CA LEU A 63 -8.61 -3.46 -0.07
C LEU A 63 -8.99 -2.48 1.04
N VAL A 64 -9.04 -1.19 0.75
CA VAL A 64 -9.43 -0.18 1.75
C VAL A 64 -10.84 -0.44 2.25
N LEU A 65 -11.77 -0.74 1.34
CA LEU A 65 -13.15 -1.06 1.74
C LEU A 65 -13.19 -2.28 2.65
N ASP A 66 -12.42 -3.32 2.32
CA ASP A 66 -12.36 -4.53 3.14
C ASP A 66 -11.81 -4.24 4.53
N LEU A 67 -10.79 -3.38 4.63
CA LEU A 67 -10.25 -2.97 5.93
C LEU A 67 -11.29 -2.25 6.77
N LEU A 68 -12.11 -1.42 6.15
CA LEU A 68 -13.17 -0.69 6.86
C LEU A 68 -14.27 -1.61 7.37
N LYS A 69 -14.45 -2.76 6.75
CA LYS A 69 -15.48 -3.73 7.14
C LYS A 69 -15.01 -4.71 8.21
N MET A 70 -13.74 -4.72 8.53
CA MET A 70 -13.23 -5.68 9.50
C MET A 70 -13.75 -5.39 10.90
N HIS A 71 -13.79 -6.42 11.72
CA HIS A 71 -14.26 -6.27 13.09
C HIS A 71 -13.42 -5.22 13.83
N PRO A 72 -14.05 -4.34 14.64
CA PRO A 72 -13.33 -3.26 15.31
C PRO A 72 -12.15 -3.70 16.17
N ARG A 73 -12.13 -4.94 16.64
CA ARG A 73 -11.02 -5.44 17.46
C ARG A 73 -9.76 -5.78 16.65
N THR A 74 -9.83 -5.74 15.32
CA THR A 74 -8.69 -6.08 14.47
C THR A 74 -8.02 -4.82 13.94
N LEU A 75 -6.69 -4.87 13.86
CA LEU A 75 -5.91 -3.77 13.32
C LEU A 75 -4.84 -4.31 12.38
N PRO A 76 -5.13 -4.42 11.08
CA PRO A 76 -4.11 -4.71 10.09
C PRO A 76 -3.18 -3.51 9.97
N SER A 77 -2.09 -3.52 10.71
CA SER A 77 -1.24 -2.34 10.86
C SER A 77 -0.30 -2.14 9.68
N LYS A 78 0.07 -3.21 9.00
CA LYS A 78 1.02 -3.16 7.91
C LYS A 78 0.61 -4.17 6.86
N ILE A 79 0.29 -3.69 5.66
CA ILE A 79 -0.22 -4.53 4.58
C ILE A 79 0.67 -4.36 3.36
N GLU A 80 1.28 -5.45 2.92
CA GLU A 80 2.07 -5.46 1.71
C GLU A 80 1.25 -6.11 0.60
N VAL A 81 1.12 -5.41 -0.53
CA VAL A 81 0.33 -5.89 -1.66
C VAL A 81 1.23 -5.96 -2.87
N ARG A 82 1.24 -7.11 -3.52
CA ARG A 82 2.07 -7.35 -4.70
C ARG A 82 1.23 -7.90 -5.83
N PRO A 83 1.63 -7.67 -7.09
CA PRO A 83 1.02 -8.40 -8.20
C PRO A 83 1.14 -9.90 -7.94
N SER A 84 0.09 -10.65 -8.25
CA SER A 84 0.12 -12.09 -8.03
C SER A 84 1.14 -12.79 -8.92
N ARG A 85 1.51 -12.17 -10.04
CA ARG A 85 2.53 -12.67 -10.95
C ARG A 85 3.56 -11.58 -11.23
N PRO A 86 4.83 -11.92 -11.35
CA PRO A 86 5.83 -10.93 -11.69
C PRO A 86 5.75 -10.56 -13.17
N ASP A 87 6.39 -9.46 -13.53
CA ASP A 87 6.58 -9.12 -14.93
C ASP A 87 7.36 -10.27 -15.60
N LYS A 88 7.04 -10.55 -16.85
CA LYS A 88 7.60 -11.68 -17.58
C LYS A 88 9.01 -11.42 -18.14
N LYS A 89 9.83 -10.83 -17.44
CA LYS A 89 11.21 -10.67 -17.92
C LYS A 89 12.15 -11.61 -17.23
#